data_45865a8b2c3ad6e5e9a6d3856cb70734
#
_entry.id   45865a8b2c3ad6e5e9a6d3856cb70734
#
_cell.length_a   1.000
_cell.length_b   1.000
_cell.length_c   1.000
_cell.angle_alpha   90.00
_cell.angle_beta   90.00
_cell.angle_gamma   90.00
#
_symmetry.space_group_name_H-M   'P 1'
#
loop_
_entity.id
_entity.type
_entity.pdbx_description
1 polymer ?
#
loop_
_entity_poly.entity_id
_entity_poly.type
_entity_poly.pdbx_seq_one_letter_code
_entity_poly.pdbx_strand_id
1 'polypeptide(L)'
;WISDSQPTVRQVAGQRFKEIEFQTYDTDWDSEAYLTVSGQNSNNSVRVSNEFLEKVSQNGKWDLKRRTDGGVHKTLDAKELWSKISEAAWACADPGLQYDTTINEWHTCPNAGRINASNPCSEYMFIDDTACNLASINLLQFKKDDASFDIKAYEYTTRLWTLTLEISVMMAQFPSKEIAQRSYEYRTLGLGYANIGGLLMSWGIPYDSDQGRSICAALTSIMTGISYATSAEIAGELGPFPKYKENANSMLKVIRNHKRASEGKTRGYEDLSINPVPLMSEDCPDQNLITAAKHAWAKALSLGEKNGYRNAQATVIA
;
A
#
# COMPACT_ATOMS: atom_id res chain seq x y z
N TRP A 1 11.37 -4.47 19.88
CA TRP A 1 10.40 -5.59 19.80
C TRP A 1 11.06 -6.83 19.18
N ILE A 2 11.70 -6.71 18.04
CA ILE A 2 12.44 -7.82 17.39
C ILE A 2 13.60 -8.33 18.25
N SER A 3 14.24 -7.47 19.05
CA SER A 3 15.33 -7.84 19.94
C SER A 3 14.87 -8.41 21.29
N ASP A 4 13.66 -8.07 21.73
CA ASP A 4 13.19 -8.39 23.07
C ASP A 4 12.24 -9.60 23.13
N SER A 5 11.65 -10.00 21.99
CA SER A 5 10.79 -11.18 21.93
C SER A 5 11.57 -12.49 22.14
N GLN A 6 12.77 -12.59 21.56
CA GLN A 6 13.61 -13.78 21.72
C GLN A 6 14.13 -14.01 23.16
N PRO A 7 14.66 -12.99 23.86
CA PRO A 7 15.07 -13.16 25.26
C PRO A 7 13.90 -13.52 26.19
N THR A 8 12.71 -12.95 25.94
CA THR A 8 11.53 -13.23 26.77
C THR A 8 11.05 -14.66 26.63
N VAL A 9 10.97 -15.17 25.40
CA VAL A 9 10.63 -16.58 25.14
C VAL A 9 11.68 -17.52 25.74
N ARG A 10 12.96 -17.22 25.56
CA ARG A 10 14.06 -17.99 26.15
C ARG A 10 14.03 -17.95 27.67
N GLN A 11 13.71 -16.81 28.28
CA GLN A 11 13.63 -16.65 29.73
C GLN A 11 12.45 -17.44 30.33
N VAL A 12 11.29 -17.38 29.74
CA VAL A 12 10.11 -18.14 30.18
C VAL A 12 10.32 -19.62 29.90
N ALA A 13 10.81 -20.00 28.75
CA ALA A 13 11.15 -21.37 28.40
C ALA A 13 12.29 -21.91 29.28
N GLY A 14 13.36 -21.15 29.48
CA GLY A 14 14.49 -21.55 30.32
C GLY A 14 14.14 -21.74 31.80
N GLN A 15 13.13 -21.06 32.30
CA GLN A 15 12.65 -21.27 33.68
C GLN A 15 11.72 -22.46 33.82
N ARG A 16 10.92 -22.78 32.82
CA ARG A 16 9.92 -23.85 32.85
C ARG A 16 10.42 -25.17 32.24
N PHE A 17 11.29 -25.09 31.24
CA PHE A 17 11.66 -26.22 30.39
C PHE A 17 13.16 -26.24 30.11
N LYS A 18 13.97 -26.42 31.13
CA LYS A 18 15.44 -26.44 31.04
C LYS A 18 16.01 -27.43 30.02
N GLU A 19 15.21 -28.37 29.55
CA GLU A 19 15.62 -29.46 28.67
C GLU A 19 14.97 -29.43 27.28
N ILE A 20 14.13 -28.42 26.98
CA ILE A 20 13.46 -28.30 25.69
C ILE A 20 14.12 -27.18 24.87
N GLU A 21 14.65 -27.56 23.72
CA GLU A 21 15.16 -26.61 22.72
C GLU A 21 14.00 -25.96 21.98
N PHE A 22 13.64 -24.74 22.38
CA PHE A 22 12.59 -23.98 21.69
C PHE A 22 13.09 -23.48 20.36
N GLN A 23 12.46 -23.91 19.27
CA GLN A 23 12.61 -23.29 17.98
C GLN A 23 11.78 -22.00 17.95
N THR A 24 12.43 -20.88 18.12
CA THR A 24 11.79 -19.55 18.21
C THR A 24 11.06 -19.14 16.91
N TYR A 25 11.36 -19.82 15.81
CA TYR A 25 10.84 -19.58 14.47
C TYR A 25 10.06 -20.76 13.91
N ASP A 26 9.50 -21.58 14.78
CA ASP A 26 8.63 -22.66 14.37
C ASP A 26 7.34 -22.08 13.75
N THR A 27 7.04 -22.44 12.53
CA THR A 27 5.85 -22.00 11.79
C THR A 27 4.64 -22.92 12.00
N ASP A 28 4.81 -23.99 12.78
CA ASP A 28 3.69 -24.85 13.16
C ASP A 28 2.78 -24.14 14.16
N TRP A 29 1.56 -23.83 13.71
CA TRP A 29 0.56 -23.10 14.49
C TRP A 29 0.15 -23.79 15.80
N ASP A 30 0.40 -25.09 15.92
CA ASP A 30 0.09 -25.92 17.09
C ASP A 30 1.37 -26.22 17.93
N SER A 31 2.47 -25.58 17.62
CA SER A 31 3.71 -25.76 18.35
C SER A 31 3.67 -25.12 19.74
N GLU A 32 4.48 -25.63 20.65
CA GLU A 32 4.58 -25.11 22.01
C GLU A 32 5.08 -23.65 22.04
N ALA A 33 5.86 -23.23 21.05
CA ALA A 33 6.28 -21.83 20.89
C ALA A 33 5.07 -20.90 20.72
N TYR A 34 4.09 -21.26 19.88
CA TYR A 34 2.86 -20.50 19.69
C TYR A 34 1.96 -20.48 20.92
N LEU A 35 1.94 -21.52 21.72
CA LEU A 35 1.14 -21.60 22.95
C LEU A 35 1.72 -20.78 24.11
N THR A 36 3.01 -20.48 24.08
CA THR A 36 3.75 -19.87 25.20
C THR A 36 4.21 -18.44 24.97
N VAL A 37 4.20 -17.96 23.72
CA VAL A 37 4.63 -16.59 23.36
C VAL A 37 3.45 -15.62 23.39
N SER A 38 3.62 -14.48 24.04
CA SER A 38 2.64 -13.39 24.00
C SER A 38 2.73 -12.58 22.72
N GLY A 39 1.62 -11.98 22.28
CA GLY A 39 1.59 -11.09 21.12
C GLY A 39 1.45 -11.77 19.76
N GLN A 40 1.08 -13.05 19.72
CA GLN A 40 0.91 -13.81 18.48
C GLN A 40 -0.23 -13.29 17.60
N ASN A 41 -1.25 -12.68 18.20
CA ASN A 41 -2.42 -12.16 17.49
C ASN A 41 -2.23 -10.69 17.05
N SER A 42 -1.01 -10.17 17.07
CA SER A 42 -0.68 -8.83 16.58
C SER A 42 0.10 -8.91 15.27
N ASN A 43 -0.24 -8.02 14.34
CA ASN A 43 0.56 -7.76 13.15
C ASN A 43 1.53 -6.63 13.46
N ASN A 44 2.81 -6.85 13.20
CA ASN A 44 3.85 -5.91 13.52
C ASN A 44 4.52 -5.41 12.25
N SER A 45 4.73 -4.10 12.17
CA SER A 45 5.43 -3.47 11.06
C SER A 45 6.52 -2.55 11.57
N VAL A 46 7.64 -2.52 10.87
CA VAL A 46 8.73 -1.57 11.08
C VAL A 46 8.67 -0.51 9.99
N ARG A 47 8.63 0.75 10.39
CA ARG A 47 8.74 1.88 9.46
C ARG A 47 10.17 2.38 9.42
N VAL A 48 10.76 2.40 8.22
CA VAL A 48 12.12 2.86 7.98
C VAL A 48 12.11 4.14 7.16
N SER A 49 12.94 5.11 7.56
CA SER A 49 13.16 6.34 6.79
C SER A 49 14.27 6.15 5.78
N ASN A 50 14.34 7.05 4.77
CA ASN A 50 15.47 7.10 3.85
C ASN A 50 16.79 7.31 4.59
N GLU A 51 16.80 8.15 5.65
CA GLU A 51 17.97 8.38 6.49
C GLU A 51 18.49 7.07 7.12
N PHE A 52 17.59 6.21 7.63
CA PHE A 52 17.99 4.89 8.15
C PHE A 52 18.62 4.03 7.06
N LEU A 53 18.00 3.95 5.87
CA LEU A 53 18.52 3.16 4.76
C LEU A 53 19.88 3.65 4.24
N GLU A 54 20.09 4.96 4.24
CA GLU A 54 21.41 5.55 3.97
C GLU A 54 22.45 5.12 5.00
N LYS A 55 22.10 5.12 6.30
CA LYS A 55 22.99 4.61 7.34
C LYS A 55 23.29 3.13 7.18
N VAL A 56 22.31 2.33 6.76
CA VAL A 56 22.53 0.90 6.43
C VAL A 56 23.54 0.75 5.30
N SER A 57 23.39 1.51 4.21
CA SER A 57 24.28 1.42 3.04
C SER A 57 25.71 1.90 3.35
N GLN A 58 25.86 2.85 4.28
CA GLN A 58 27.14 3.43 4.70
C GLN A 58 27.79 2.70 5.88
N ASN A 59 27.20 1.60 6.38
CA ASN A 59 27.59 0.93 7.62
C ASN A 59 27.65 1.88 8.83
N GLY A 60 26.72 2.82 8.88
CA GLY A 60 26.66 3.86 9.92
C GLY A 60 25.95 3.40 11.19
N LYS A 61 25.89 4.32 12.15
CA LYS A 61 25.19 4.11 13.43
C LYS A 61 23.79 4.68 13.36
N TRP A 62 22.87 4.07 14.12
CA TRP A 62 21.49 4.48 14.26
C TRP A 62 21.11 4.67 15.72
N ASP A 63 20.55 5.85 16.03
CA ASP A 63 20.13 6.20 17.38
C ASP A 63 18.66 5.88 17.62
N LEU A 64 18.39 5.03 18.58
CA LEU A 64 17.04 4.83 19.12
C LEU A 64 16.73 5.97 20.10
N LYS A 65 15.70 6.76 19.77
CA LYS A 65 15.29 7.93 20.55
C LYS A 65 14.10 7.62 21.44
N ARG A 66 14.13 8.11 22.68
CA ARG A 66 12.98 8.05 23.59
C ARG A 66 11.86 8.94 23.06
N ARG A 67 10.63 8.48 23.14
CA ARG A 67 9.46 9.27 22.73
C ARG A 67 9.12 10.39 23.70
N THR A 68 9.53 10.28 24.96
CA THR A 68 9.19 11.22 26.03
C THR A 68 9.95 12.53 25.93
N ASP A 69 11.22 12.50 25.56
CA ASP A 69 12.12 13.67 25.56
C ASP A 69 12.99 13.79 24.31
N GLY A 70 12.88 12.85 23.37
CA GLY A 70 13.70 12.82 22.14
C GLY A 70 15.17 12.44 22.36
N GLY A 71 15.59 12.20 23.61
CA GLY A 71 16.97 11.84 23.92
C GLY A 71 17.34 10.46 23.39
N VAL A 72 18.63 10.27 23.08
CA VAL A 72 19.16 8.99 22.64
C VAL A 72 19.09 8.00 23.79
N HIS A 73 18.42 6.86 23.55
CA HIS A 73 18.35 5.75 24.48
C HIS A 73 19.50 4.76 24.26
N LYS A 74 19.72 4.41 22.98
CA LYS A 74 20.75 3.46 22.57
C LYS A 74 21.18 3.75 21.14
N THR A 75 22.46 3.59 20.85
CA THR A 75 23.01 3.65 19.50
C THR A 75 23.35 2.23 19.04
N LEU A 76 22.84 1.84 17.87
CA LEU A 76 23.05 0.54 17.25
C LEU A 76 23.81 0.67 15.94
N ASP A 77 24.36 -0.42 15.46
CA ASP A 77 24.79 -0.55 14.07
C ASP A 77 23.56 -0.67 13.16
N ALA A 78 23.44 0.24 12.17
CA ALA A 78 22.27 0.28 11.29
C ALA A 78 22.16 -1.01 10.45
N LYS A 79 23.28 -1.54 9.96
CA LYS A 79 23.31 -2.76 9.16
C LYS A 79 22.97 -4.01 9.99
N GLU A 80 23.45 -4.08 11.23
CA GLU A 80 23.10 -5.16 12.14
C GLU A 80 21.59 -5.14 12.44
N LEU A 81 21.01 -3.97 12.71
CA LEU A 81 19.58 -3.83 12.92
C LEU A 81 18.77 -4.24 11.67
N TRP A 82 19.23 -3.82 10.48
CA TRP A 82 18.62 -4.21 9.21
C TRP A 82 18.65 -5.74 8.99
N SER A 83 19.78 -6.38 9.29
CA SER A 83 19.91 -7.83 9.19
C SER A 83 18.94 -8.56 10.12
N LYS A 84 18.75 -8.06 11.36
CA LYS A 84 17.77 -8.64 12.30
C LYS A 84 16.32 -8.49 11.81
N ILE A 85 15.98 -7.35 11.19
CA ILE A 85 14.66 -7.14 10.57
C ILE A 85 14.44 -8.15 9.44
N SER A 86 15.44 -8.30 8.56
CA SER A 86 15.37 -9.20 7.41
C SER A 86 15.29 -10.67 7.81
N GLU A 87 16.07 -11.06 8.83
CA GLU A 87 16.06 -12.42 9.38
C GLU A 87 14.70 -12.77 10.00
N ALA A 88 14.13 -11.87 10.81
CA ALA A 88 12.83 -12.06 11.41
C ALA A 88 11.74 -12.18 10.35
N ALA A 89 11.73 -11.28 9.35
CA ALA A 89 10.76 -11.31 8.26
C ALA A 89 10.87 -12.60 7.42
N TRP A 90 12.07 -13.11 7.19
CA TRP A 90 12.28 -14.38 6.50
C TRP A 90 11.79 -15.57 7.33
N ALA A 91 12.06 -15.56 8.64
CA ALA A 91 11.78 -16.70 9.50
C ALA A 91 10.30 -16.87 9.85
N CYS A 92 9.55 -15.77 10.03
CA CYS A 92 8.16 -15.80 10.50
C CYS A 92 7.20 -14.84 9.77
N ALA A 93 7.60 -14.26 8.64
CA ALA A 93 6.86 -13.27 7.87
C ALA A 93 6.54 -11.96 8.62
N ASP A 94 7.07 -11.76 9.82
CA ASP A 94 6.98 -10.55 10.63
C ASP A 94 8.39 -10.03 10.99
N PRO A 95 8.60 -8.72 11.04
CA PRO A 95 7.65 -7.64 10.82
C PRO A 95 7.42 -7.34 9.35
N GLY A 96 6.25 -6.74 9.03
CA GLY A 96 6.06 -6.04 7.75
C GLY A 96 7.02 -4.84 7.67
N LEU A 97 7.43 -4.46 6.46
CA LEU A 97 8.33 -3.34 6.24
C LEU A 97 7.62 -2.19 5.52
N GLN A 98 7.73 -0.97 6.06
CA GLN A 98 7.12 0.23 5.50
C GLN A 98 8.16 1.32 5.30
N TYR A 99 8.17 1.93 4.12
CA TYR A 99 9.11 2.99 3.74
C TYR A 99 8.52 4.36 4.06
N ASP A 100 8.74 4.83 5.26
CA ASP A 100 8.08 5.99 5.85
C ASP A 100 8.19 7.28 5.03
N THR A 101 9.38 7.59 4.51
CA THR A 101 9.61 8.80 3.71
C THR A 101 8.82 8.75 2.42
N THR A 102 8.95 7.66 1.64
CA THR A 102 8.25 7.47 0.37
C THR A 102 6.74 7.48 0.55
N ILE A 103 6.22 6.79 1.56
CA ILE A 103 4.78 6.75 1.86
C ILE A 103 4.23 8.17 2.07
N ASN A 104 4.94 9.00 2.84
CA ASN A 104 4.48 10.36 3.11
C ASN A 104 4.72 11.34 1.95
N GLU A 105 5.67 11.10 1.06
CA GLU A 105 5.83 11.87 -0.18
C GLU A 105 4.67 11.67 -1.17
N TRP A 106 4.07 10.47 -1.17
CA TRP A 106 2.91 10.11 -1.99
C TRP A 106 1.56 10.34 -1.27
N HIS A 107 1.58 11.00 -0.12
CA HIS A 107 0.36 11.28 0.64
C HIS A 107 -0.52 12.31 -0.08
N THR A 108 -1.79 11.96 -0.32
CA THR A 108 -2.77 12.85 -0.98
C THR A 108 -3.26 13.98 -0.07
N CYS A 109 -3.23 13.78 1.25
CA CYS A 109 -3.79 14.71 2.25
C CYS A 109 -2.82 15.07 3.39
N PRO A 110 -1.60 15.56 3.13
CA PRO A 110 -0.60 15.82 4.18
C PRO A 110 -1.02 16.92 5.17
N ASN A 111 -1.93 17.83 4.78
CA ASN A 111 -2.45 18.85 5.68
C ASN A 111 -3.42 18.29 6.75
N ALA A 112 -3.86 17.05 6.57
CA ALA A 112 -4.70 16.34 7.55
C ALA A 112 -3.88 15.69 8.67
N GLY A 113 -2.61 15.52 8.47
CA GLY A 113 -1.67 14.83 9.36
C GLY A 113 -0.73 13.90 8.58
N ARG A 114 0.17 13.27 9.31
CA ARG A 114 1.13 12.32 8.76
C ARG A 114 0.54 10.92 8.71
N ILE A 115 0.94 10.12 7.73
CA ILE A 115 0.69 8.68 7.72
C ILE A 115 1.67 8.02 8.71
N ASN A 116 1.16 7.54 9.84
CA ASN A 116 1.96 6.96 10.92
C ASN A 116 1.96 5.43 10.91
N ALA A 117 0.90 4.82 10.39
CA ALA A 117 0.68 3.38 10.39
C ALA A 117 -0.16 2.95 9.17
N SER A 118 -0.46 1.67 9.10
CA SER A 118 -1.33 1.08 8.09
C SER A 118 -2.26 0.04 8.74
N ASN A 119 -3.14 -0.55 7.92
CA ASN A 119 -3.77 -1.81 8.28
C ASN A 119 -2.73 -2.96 8.33
N PRO A 120 -3.10 -4.17 8.82
CA PRO A 120 -2.16 -5.28 9.01
C PRO A 120 -1.36 -5.67 7.76
N CYS A 121 -2.00 -5.74 6.60
CA CYS A 121 -1.33 -6.15 5.36
C CYS A 121 -0.58 -5.00 4.65
N SER A 122 -0.62 -3.79 5.21
CA SER A 122 0.10 -2.58 4.75
C SER A 122 -0.37 -2.01 3.40
N GLU A 123 -1.53 -2.42 2.89
CA GLU A 123 -2.07 -1.86 1.65
C GLU A 123 -2.78 -0.53 1.85
N TYR A 124 -3.34 -0.26 3.03
CA TYR A 124 -4.03 1.00 3.33
C TYR A 124 -3.11 1.97 4.07
N MET A 125 -2.55 2.91 3.34
CA MET A 125 -1.64 3.95 3.84
C MET A 125 -2.37 5.30 3.86
N PHE A 126 -2.96 5.65 5.01
CA PHE A 126 -3.65 6.92 5.21
C PHE A 126 -3.48 7.42 6.65
N ILE A 127 -4.14 8.52 6.99
CA ILE A 127 -4.08 9.11 8.33
C ILE A 127 -4.81 8.23 9.37
N ASP A 128 -4.44 8.40 10.63
CA ASP A 128 -5.05 7.69 11.76
C ASP A 128 -6.56 7.95 11.86
N ASP A 129 -7.28 7.04 12.50
CA ASP A 129 -8.73 7.11 12.73
C ASP A 129 -9.54 7.18 11.43
N THR A 130 -9.13 6.46 10.41
CA THR A 130 -9.88 6.28 9.16
C THR A 130 -10.19 4.80 8.93
N ALA A 131 -11.09 4.52 8.01
CA ALA A 131 -11.46 3.17 7.65
C ALA A 131 -11.42 2.99 6.13
N CYS A 132 -11.24 1.75 5.71
CA CYS A 132 -11.21 1.34 4.31
C CYS A 132 -12.29 0.28 4.08
N ASN A 133 -13.28 0.60 3.25
CA ASN A 133 -14.25 -0.38 2.75
C ASN A 133 -13.67 -1.03 1.50
N LEU A 134 -13.75 -2.36 1.44
CA LEU A 134 -12.99 -3.17 0.48
C LEU A 134 -13.89 -3.83 -0.57
N ALA A 135 -13.36 -3.87 -1.80
CA ALA A 135 -13.82 -4.75 -2.87
C ALA A 135 -12.62 -5.21 -3.70
N SER A 136 -12.68 -6.43 -4.22
CA SER A 136 -11.64 -6.98 -5.10
C SER A 136 -12.25 -7.53 -6.38
N ILE A 137 -11.69 -7.11 -7.52
CA ILE A 137 -12.11 -7.54 -8.85
C ILE A 137 -11.33 -8.79 -9.24
N ASN A 138 -12.00 -9.86 -9.64
CA ASN A 138 -11.35 -11.06 -10.14
C ASN A 138 -10.88 -10.87 -11.60
N LEU A 139 -9.60 -10.71 -11.82
CA LEU A 139 -9.01 -10.43 -13.13
C LEU A 139 -9.26 -11.54 -14.16
N LEU A 140 -9.38 -12.81 -13.73
CA LEU A 140 -9.64 -13.93 -14.65
C LEU A 140 -10.97 -13.80 -15.40
N GLN A 141 -11.94 -13.05 -14.88
CA GLN A 141 -13.25 -12.86 -15.52
C GLN A 141 -13.18 -11.95 -16.76
N PHE A 142 -12.05 -11.29 -16.99
CA PHE A 142 -11.85 -10.41 -18.14
C PHE A 142 -10.95 -11.04 -19.21
N LYS A 143 -10.47 -12.25 -19.00
CA LYS A 143 -9.80 -13.03 -20.03
C LYS A 143 -10.84 -13.61 -21.00
N LYS A 144 -10.69 -13.28 -22.29
CA LYS A 144 -11.56 -13.83 -23.35
C LYS A 144 -11.03 -15.17 -23.86
N ASP A 145 -11.86 -15.85 -24.66
CA ASP A 145 -11.53 -17.13 -25.25
C ASP A 145 -10.33 -17.05 -26.22
N ASP A 146 -10.16 -15.90 -26.89
CA ASP A 146 -9.01 -15.61 -27.76
C ASP A 146 -7.74 -15.22 -26.99
N ALA A 147 -7.75 -15.40 -25.67
CA ALA A 147 -6.69 -15.02 -24.73
C ALA A 147 -6.47 -13.51 -24.59
N SER A 148 -7.21 -12.64 -25.25
CA SER A 148 -7.14 -11.17 -25.03
C SER A 148 -7.78 -10.79 -23.69
N PHE A 149 -7.45 -9.59 -23.21
CA PHE A 149 -8.07 -9.02 -22.00
C PHE A 149 -9.20 -8.05 -22.37
N ASP A 150 -10.35 -8.17 -21.73
CA ASP A 150 -11.48 -7.26 -21.94
C ASP A 150 -11.32 -5.96 -21.14
N ILE A 151 -10.52 -5.04 -21.69
CA ILE A 151 -10.24 -3.75 -21.08
C ILE A 151 -11.52 -2.96 -20.81
N LYS A 152 -12.48 -2.96 -21.76
CA LYS A 152 -13.72 -2.19 -21.61
C LYS A 152 -14.58 -2.69 -20.48
N ALA A 153 -14.75 -4.00 -20.36
CA ALA A 153 -15.48 -4.62 -19.25
C ALA A 153 -14.78 -4.34 -17.92
N TYR A 154 -13.44 -4.38 -17.89
CA TYR A 154 -12.64 -4.08 -16.70
C TYR A 154 -12.79 -2.63 -16.26
N GLU A 155 -12.67 -1.66 -17.17
CA GLU A 155 -12.91 -0.24 -16.89
C GLU A 155 -14.33 0.02 -16.37
N TYR A 156 -15.33 -0.60 -16.99
CA TYR A 156 -16.72 -0.48 -16.57
C TYR A 156 -16.94 -1.05 -15.17
N THR A 157 -16.41 -2.24 -14.91
CA THR A 157 -16.49 -2.88 -13.59
C THR A 157 -15.78 -2.05 -12.51
N THR A 158 -14.61 -1.52 -12.81
CA THR A 158 -13.88 -0.62 -11.92
C THR A 158 -14.70 0.63 -11.58
N ARG A 159 -15.33 1.24 -12.59
CA ARG A 159 -16.23 2.37 -12.39
C ARG A 159 -17.41 2.02 -11.49
N LEU A 160 -18.06 0.87 -11.73
CA LEU A 160 -19.22 0.43 -10.99
C LEU A 160 -18.86 0.15 -9.51
N TRP A 161 -17.74 -0.52 -9.26
CA TRP A 161 -17.28 -0.76 -7.89
C TRP A 161 -16.85 0.52 -7.17
N THR A 162 -16.25 1.48 -7.87
CA THR A 162 -15.93 2.79 -7.27
C THR A 162 -17.20 3.50 -6.81
N LEU A 163 -18.28 3.49 -7.62
CA LEU A 163 -19.59 4.03 -7.23
C LEU A 163 -20.18 3.28 -6.03
N THR A 164 -20.14 1.95 -6.05
CA THR A 164 -20.66 1.11 -4.97
C THR A 164 -19.96 1.37 -3.65
N LEU A 165 -18.63 1.46 -3.67
CA LEU A 165 -17.83 1.76 -2.48
C LEU A 165 -18.08 3.19 -1.96
N GLU A 166 -18.23 4.16 -2.87
CA GLU A 166 -18.57 5.55 -2.50
C GLU A 166 -19.94 5.64 -1.79
N ILE A 167 -20.94 4.92 -2.30
CA ILE A 167 -22.25 4.81 -1.64
C ILE A 167 -22.11 4.15 -0.26
N SER A 168 -21.31 3.11 -0.15
CA SER A 168 -21.14 2.36 1.10
C SER A 168 -20.47 3.19 2.21
N VAL A 169 -19.67 4.21 1.89
CA VAL A 169 -19.10 5.12 2.90
C VAL A 169 -20.20 5.78 3.75
N MET A 170 -21.34 6.13 3.15
CA MET A 170 -22.45 6.76 3.87
C MET A 170 -23.34 5.75 4.60
N MET A 171 -23.24 4.47 4.26
CA MET A 171 -24.09 3.40 4.81
C MET A 171 -23.34 2.58 5.88
N ALA A 172 -22.02 2.74 5.98
CA ALA A 172 -21.18 1.96 6.89
C ALA A 172 -21.43 2.36 8.35
N GLN A 173 -21.29 1.38 9.23
CA GLN A 173 -21.20 1.59 10.68
C GLN A 173 -19.73 1.50 11.08
N PHE A 174 -19.28 2.48 11.86
CA PHE A 174 -17.89 2.59 12.27
C PHE A 174 -17.75 2.32 13.78
N PRO A 175 -16.61 1.78 14.25
CA PRO A 175 -16.43 1.39 15.64
C PRO A 175 -16.30 2.58 16.60
N SER A 176 -15.93 3.78 16.09
CA SER A 176 -15.87 4.99 16.90
C SER A 176 -16.40 6.20 16.14
N LYS A 177 -16.72 7.26 16.89
CA LYS A 177 -17.20 8.53 16.35
C LYS A 177 -16.11 9.23 15.51
N GLU A 178 -14.87 9.17 15.96
CA GLU A 178 -13.72 9.75 15.27
C GLU A 178 -13.50 9.11 13.91
N ILE A 179 -13.56 7.78 13.83
CA ILE A 179 -13.44 7.03 12.57
C ILE A 179 -14.61 7.36 11.65
N ALA A 180 -15.84 7.45 12.18
CA ALA A 180 -17.00 7.82 11.38
C ALA A 180 -16.85 9.22 10.78
N GLN A 181 -16.41 10.20 11.58
CA GLN A 181 -16.20 11.57 11.15
C GLN A 181 -15.13 11.66 10.06
N ARG A 182 -13.94 11.07 10.30
CA ARG A 182 -12.84 11.11 9.32
C ARG A 182 -13.15 10.33 8.07
N SER A 183 -13.84 9.21 8.16
CA SER A 183 -14.31 8.46 6.99
C SER A 183 -15.27 9.30 6.13
N TYR A 184 -16.14 10.08 6.74
CA TYR A 184 -16.99 11.04 6.01
C TYR A 184 -16.17 12.19 5.39
N GLU A 185 -15.23 12.76 6.14
CA GLU A 185 -14.44 13.92 5.72
C GLU A 185 -13.49 13.62 4.55
N TYR A 186 -12.93 12.40 4.48
CA TYR A 186 -11.93 12.00 3.48
C TYR A 186 -12.44 10.96 2.48
N ARG A 187 -13.48 10.20 2.80
CA ARG A 187 -14.16 9.26 1.91
C ARG A 187 -13.22 8.30 1.20
N THR A 188 -12.37 7.64 1.98
CA THR A 188 -11.39 6.69 1.44
C THR A 188 -12.04 5.38 1.02
N LEU A 189 -11.63 4.87 -0.13
CA LEU A 189 -12.10 3.61 -0.73
C LEU A 189 -10.96 2.61 -0.83
N GLY A 190 -11.32 1.32 -0.85
CA GLY A 190 -10.39 0.21 -0.95
C GLY A 190 -10.71 -0.73 -2.11
N LEU A 191 -10.61 -0.28 -3.35
CA LEU A 191 -10.79 -1.14 -4.52
C LEU A 191 -9.46 -1.79 -4.91
N GLY A 192 -9.46 -3.10 -5.01
CA GLY A 192 -8.32 -3.91 -5.43
C GLY A 192 -8.70 -4.96 -6.47
N TYR A 193 -7.79 -5.91 -6.71
CA TYR A 193 -8.05 -7.06 -7.57
C TYR A 193 -7.39 -8.34 -7.01
N ALA A 194 -7.87 -9.48 -7.49
CA ALA A 194 -7.33 -10.80 -7.21
C ALA A 194 -7.00 -11.53 -8.51
N ASN A 195 -6.25 -12.63 -8.39
CA ASN A 195 -5.92 -13.56 -9.48
C ASN A 195 -4.96 -13.01 -10.57
N ILE A 196 -4.09 -12.06 -10.27
CA ILE A 196 -3.03 -11.66 -11.22
C ILE A 196 -2.11 -12.84 -11.54
N GLY A 197 -1.71 -13.63 -10.54
CA GLY A 197 -0.90 -14.83 -10.75
C GLY A 197 -1.60 -15.86 -11.63
N GLY A 198 -2.88 -16.14 -11.36
CA GLY A 198 -3.70 -17.05 -12.18
C GLY A 198 -3.86 -16.56 -13.62
N LEU A 199 -4.04 -15.26 -13.82
CA LEU A 199 -4.13 -14.65 -15.16
C LEU A 199 -2.82 -14.83 -15.93
N LEU A 200 -1.67 -14.49 -15.33
CA LEU A 200 -0.36 -14.67 -15.94
C LEU A 200 -0.07 -16.13 -16.28
N MET A 201 -0.35 -17.06 -15.36
CA MET A 201 -0.23 -18.50 -15.60
C MET A 201 -1.07 -18.96 -16.77
N SER A 202 -2.30 -18.45 -16.89
CA SER A 202 -3.20 -18.81 -18.00
C SER A 202 -2.75 -18.30 -19.36
N TRP A 203 -1.82 -17.34 -19.39
CA TRP A 203 -1.14 -16.82 -20.57
C TRP A 203 0.25 -17.43 -20.79
N GLY A 204 0.70 -18.31 -19.90
CA GLY A 204 2.05 -18.88 -19.94
C GLY A 204 3.16 -17.89 -19.65
N ILE A 205 2.84 -16.81 -18.92
CA ILE A 205 3.79 -15.75 -18.52
C ILE A 205 4.30 -16.05 -17.12
N PRO A 206 5.62 -16.14 -16.90
CA PRO A 206 6.18 -16.33 -15.57
C PRO A 206 5.83 -15.15 -14.65
N TYR A 207 5.45 -15.45 -13.41
CA TYR A 207 5.10 -14.41 -12.42
C TYR A 207 6.24 -13.42 -12.19
N ASP A 208 7.48 -13.93 -12.05
CA ASP A 208 8.69 -13.13 -11.89
C ASP A 208 9.36 -12.87 -13.27
N SER A 209 8.67 -12.10 -14.11
CA SER A 209 9.19 -11.67 -15.42
C SER A 209 8.91 -10.19 -15.64
N ASP A 210 9.69 -9.55 -16.55
CA ASP A 210 9.44 -8.15 -16.93
C ASP A 210 8.07 -8.00 -17.59
N GLN A 211 7.65 -8.97 -18.40
CA GLN A 211 6.30 -9.03 -18.97
C GLN A 211 5.23 -9.09 -17.89
N GLY A 212 5.36 -9.98 -16.90
CA GLY A 212 4.41 -10.11 -15.79
C GLY A 212 4.31 -8.82 -14.98
N ARG A 213 5.44 -8.20 -14.65
CA ARG A 213 5.50 -6.91 -13.95
C ARG A 213 4.84 -5.79 -14.74
N SER A 214 5.10 -5.70 -16.06
CA SER A 214 4.52 -4.67 -16.90
C SER A 214 3.01 -4.83 -17.08
N ILE A 215 2.50 -6.06 -17.24
CA ILE A 215 1.05 -6.34 -17.26
C ILE A 215 0.40 -5.93 -15.92
N CYS A 216 1.00 -6.34 -14.79
CA CYS A 216 0.51 -5.97 -13.46
C CYS A 216 0.45 -4.45 -13.29
N ALA A 217 1.51 -3.75 -13.66
CA ALA A 217 1.57 -2.29 -13.61
C ALA A 217 0.51 -1.63 -14.50
N ALA A 218 0.28 -2.15 -15.71
CA ALA A 218 -0.74 -1.63 -16.62
C ALA A 218 -2.17 -1.82 -16.07
N LEU A 219 -2.50 -3.02 -15.59
CA LEU A 219 -3.81 -3.33 -14.99
C LEU A 219 -4.09 -2.48 -13.74
N THR A 220 -3.09 -2.35 -12.85
CA THR A 220 -3.17 -1.48 -11.67
C THR A 220 -3.37 -0.02 -12.06
N SER A 221 -2.64 0.44 -13.09
CA SER A 221 -2.71 1.79 -13.62
C SER A 221 -4.10 2.10 -14.19
N ILE A 222 -4.70 1.16 -14.94
CA ILE A 222 -6.08 1.29 -15.46
C ILE A 222 -7.06 1.40 -14.29
N MET A 223 -7.02 0.47 -13.36
CA MET A 223 -7.95 0.45 -12.22
C MET A 223 -7.87 1.74 -11.42
N THR A 224 -6.67 2.15 -11.02
CA THR A 224 -6.49 3.34 -10.18
C THR A 224 -6.86 4.61 -10.94
N GLY A 225 -6.45 4.74 -12.20
CA GLY A 225 -6.79 5.88 -13.05
C GLY A 225 -8.30 6.01 -13.29
N ILE A 226 -9.00 4.91 -13.59
CA ILE A 226 -10.46 4.89 -13.75
C ILE A 226 -11.17 5.19 -12.43
N SER A 227 -10.68 4.67 -11.30
CA SER A 227 -11.26 4.97 -9.98
C SER A 227 -11.17 6.45 -9.65
N TYR A 228 -10.02 7.09 -9.87
CA TYR A 228 -9.89 8.53 -9.66
C TYR A 228 -10.66 9.37 -10.69
N ALA A 229 -10.74 8.93 -11.95
CA ALA A 229 -11.57 9.58 -12.95
C ALA A 229 -13.05 9.54 -12.54
N THR A 230 -13.54 8.39 -12.06
CA THR A 230 -14.90 8.22 -11.53
C THR A 230 -15.13 9.08 -10.28
N SER A 231 -14.16 9.10 -9.36
CA SER A 231 -14.20 9.97 -8.18
C SER A 231 -14.34 11.45 -8.55
N ALA A 232 -13.64 11.89 -9.60
CA ALA A 232 -13.73 13.27 -10.10
C ALA A 232 -15.05 13.54 -10.85
N GLU A 233 -15.63 12.55 -11.52
CA GLU A 233 -16.99 12.65 -12.11
C GLU A 233 -18.03 12.83 -10.99
N ILE A 234 -17.96 12.01 -9.94
CA ILE A 234 -18.86 12.13 -8.77
C ILE A 234 -18.67 13.49 -8.08
N ALA A 235 -17.43 13.97 -7.98
CA ALA A 235 -17.17 15.30 -7.42
C ALA A 235 -17.79 16.43 -8.24
N GLY A 236 -17.92 16.27 -9.57
CA GLY A 236 -18.62 17.23 -10.44
C GLY A 236 -20.12 17.34 -10.14
N GLU A 237 -20.75 16.26 -9.68
CA GLU A 237 -22.18 16.20 -9.35
C GLU A 237 -22.47 16.47 -7.87
N LEU A 238 -21.68 15.92 -6.97
CA LEU A 238 -21.94 15.93 -5.51
C LEU A 238 -20.95 16.79 -4.72
N GLY A 239 -20.01 17.43 -5.37
CA GLY A 239 -18.88 18.12 -4.74
C GLY A 239 -17.76 17.17 -4.30
N PRO A 240 -16.54 17.70 -4.15
CA PRO A 240 -15.39 16.95 -3.66
C PRO A 240 -15.57 16.51 -2.19
N PHE A 241 -14.67 15.67 -1.68
CA PHE A 241 -14.69 15.31 -0.25
C PHE A 241 -14.49 16.56 0.63
N PRO A 242 -15.10 16.61 1.84
CA PRO A 242 -15.15 17.83 2.67
C PRO A 242 -13.81 18.51 2.91
N LYS A 243 -12.72 17.72 3.08
CA LYS A 243 -11.37 18.22 3.33
C LYS A 243 -10.51 18.37 2.06
N TYR A 244 -11.11 18.34 0.88
CA TYR A 244 -10.39 18.44 -0.39
C TYR A 244 -9.68 19.78 -0.56
N LYS A 245 -10.35 20.90 -0.29
CA LYS A 245 -9.81 22.25 -0.54
C LYS A 245 -8.45 22.47 0.11
N GLU A 246 -8.28 21.97 1.33
CA GLU A 246 -7.05 22.08 2.10
C GLU A 246 -5.91 21.23 1.51
N ASN A 247 -6.25 20.16 0.76
CA ASN A 247 -5.32 19.17 0.26
C ASN A 247 -5.22 19.14 -1.28
N ALA A 248 -5.94 20.02 -1.99
CA ALA A 248 -6.10 19.98 -3.45
C ALA A 248 -4.74 19.95 -4.19
N ASN A 249 -3.81 20.81 -3.82
CA ASN A 249 -2.50 20.87 -4.46
C ASN A 249 -1.69 19.57 -4.26
N SER A 250 -1.69 19.02 -3.05
CA SER A 250 -0.98 17.78 -2.74
C SER A 250 -1.61 16.59 -3.47
N MET A 251 -2.94 16.52 -3.51
CA MET A 251 -3.63 15.47 -4.23
C MET A 251 -3.37 15.55 -5.74
N LEU A 252 -3.49 16.71 -6.35
CA LEU A 252 -3.20 16.92 -7.78
C LEU A 252 -1.73 16.61 -8.10
N LYS A 253 -0.78 16.94 -7.23
CA LYS A 253 0.62 16.54 -7.33
C LYS A 253 0.77 15.02 -7.44
N VAL A 254 0.14 14.27 -6.53
CA VAL A 254 0.18 12.80 -6.54
C VAL A 254 -0.41 12.25 -7.85
N ILE A 255 -1.54 12.77 -8.30
CA ILE A 255 -2.15 12.34 -9.57
C ILE A 255 -1.24 12.66 -10.78
N ARG A 256 -0.59 13.83 -10.82
CA ARG A 256 0.38 14.16 -11.87
C ARG A 256 1.58 13.22 -11.87
N ASN A 257 2.09 12.86 -10.70
CA ASN A 257 3.17 11.90 -10.57
C ASN A 257 2.77 10.51 -11.08
N HIS A 258 1.58 10.02 -10.75
CA HIS A 258 1.07 8.76 -11.28
C HIS A 258 0.88 8.80 -12.81
N LYS A 259 0.31 9.90 -13.34
CA LYS A 259 0.20 10.09 -14.80
C LYS A 259 1.57 10.03 -15.46
N ARG A 260 2.57 10.71 -14.90
CA ARG A 260 3.94 10.68 -15.40
C ARG A 260 4.54 9.28 -15.40
N ALA A 261 4.32 8.51 -14.34
CA ALA A 261 4.76 7.12 -14.26
C ALA A 261 4.06 6.24 -15.30
N SER A 262 2.76 6.43 -15.53
CA SER A 262 2.01 5.68 -16.56
C SER A 262 2.47 6.01 -17.99
N GLU A 263 3.05 7.19 -18.22
CA GLU A 263 3.65 7.61 -19.50
C GLU A 263 5.07 7.06 -19.74
N GLY A 264 5.61 6.26 -18.82
CA GLY A 264 6.96 5.71 -18.91
C GLY A 264 8.07 6.73 -18.62
N LYS A 265 7.77 7.83 -17.94
CA LYS A 265 8.79 8.86 -17.66
C LYS A 265 9.64 8.49 -16.45
N THR A 266 10.95 8.57 -16.59
CA THR A 266 11.92 8.26 -15.52
C THR A 266 12.30 9.46 -14.64
N ARG A 267 11.91 10.71 -15.04
CA ARG A 267 12.32 11.96 -14.40
C ARG A 267 11.18 12.98 -14.38
N GLY A 268 11.36 14.05 -13.59
CA GLY A 268 10.46 15.19 -13.54
C GLY A 268 9.25 14.95 -12.63
N TYR A 269 9.39 14.07 -11.65
CA TYR A 269 8.42 13.91 -10.59
C TYR A 269 8.49 15.07 -9.59
N GLU A 270 7.34 15.42 -9.02
CA GLU A 270 7.20 16.52 -8.09
C GLU A 270 7.42 16.04 -6.66
N ASP A 271 8.35 16.66 -5.93
CA ASP A 271 8.62 16.47 -4.49
C ASP A 271 8.82 14.99 -4.08
N LEU A 272 9.55 14.23 -4.88
CA LEU A 272 9.94 12.87 -4.55
C LEU A 272 11.45 12.78 -4.37
N SER A 273 11.90 12.22 -3.27
CA SER A 273 13.32 11.92 -3.00
C SER A 273 13.82 10.74 -3.84
N ILE A 274 12.92 9.79 -4.15
CA ILE A 274 13.20 8.62 -4.98
C ILE A 274 12.18 8.57 -6.12
N ASN A 275 12.66 8.57 -7.36
CA ASN A 275 11.78 8.40 -8.51
C ASN A 275 11.22 6.97 -8.55
N PRO A 276 9.93 6.80 -8.86
CA PRO A 276 9.36 5.47 -9.06
C PRO A 276 9.91 4.81 -10.33
N VAL A 277 9.84 3.48 -10.37
CA VAL A 277 9.98 2.74 -11.64
C VAL A 277 8.71 3.00 -12.46
N PRO A 278 8.82 3.58 -13.66
CA PRO A 278 7.67 3.89 -14.49
C PRO A 278 7.08 2.63 -15.14
N LEU A 279 5.92 2.78 -15.78
CA LEU A 279 5.33 1.73 -16.60
C LEU A 279 6.25 1.44 -17.80
N MET A 280 6.81 0.23 -17.84
CA MET A 280 7.73 -0.25 -18.89
C MET A 280 6.91 -0.77 -20.07
N SER A 281 6.61 0.10 -21.01
CA SER A 281 5.70 -0.22 -22.13
C SER A 281 6.30 -1.24 -23.11
N GLU A 282 7.62 -1.28 -23.25
CA GLU A 282 8.35 -2.21 -24.09
C GLU A 282 8.24 -3.66 -23.62
N ASP A 283 8.06 -3.88 -22.33
CA ASP A 283 7.95 -5.21 -21.74
C ASP A 283 6.52 -5.75 -21.78
N CYS A 284 5.52 -4.90 -22.06
CA CYS A 284 4.12 -5.32 -22.08
C CYS A 284 3.75 -5.94 -23.44
N PRO A 285 3.32 -7.21 -23.47
CA PRO A 285 2.95 -7.86 -24.73
C PRO A 285 1.66 -7.30 -25.34
N ASP A 286 0.76 -6.71 -24.53
CA ASP A 286 -0.47 -6.08 -25.01
C ASP A 286 -0.39 -4.54 -24.88
N GLN A 287 -0.13 -3.88 -26.01
CA GLN A 287 -0.03 -2.42 -26.09
C GLN A 287 -1.36 -1.69 -25.88
N ASN A 288 -2.50 -2.41 -25.96
CA ASN A 288 -3.80 -1.82 -25.65
C ASN A 288 -3.93 -1.56 -24.14
N LEU A 289 -3.35 -2.43 -23.28
CA LEU A 289 -3.27 -2.18 -21.84
C LEU A 289 -2.46 -0.91 -21.52
N ILE A 290 -1.33 -0.73 -22.19
CA ILE A 290 -0.51 0.48 -22.03
C ILE A 290 -1.26 1.74 -22.45
N THR A 291 -1.97 1.67 -23.58
CA THR A 291 -2.77 2.79 -24.08
C THR A 291 -3.93 3.14 -23.12
N ALA A 292 -4.63 2.14 -22.61
CA ALA A 292 -5.71 2.31 -21.64
C ALA A 292 -5.20 2.90 -20.32
N ALA A 293 -4.04 2.43 -19.81
CA ALA A 293 -3.41 2.94 -18.61
C ALA A 293 -3.09 4.45 -18.72
N LYS A 294 -2.46 4.86 -19.82
CA LYS A 294 -2.16 6.27 -20.09
C LYS A 294 -3.43 7.12 -20.19
N HIS A 295 -4.45 6.61 -20.88
CA HIS A 295 -5.74 7.31 -21.04
C HIS A 295 -6.48 7.47 -19.70
N ALA A 296 -6.49 6.43 -18.84
CA ALA A 296 -7.13 6.45 -17.55
C ALA A 296 -6.56 7.57 -16.64
N TRP A 297 -5.24 7.70 -16.55
CA TRP A 297 -4.61 8.76 -15.77
C TRP A 297 -4.75 10.15 -16.37
N ALA A 298 -4.71 10.28 -17.70
CA ALA A 298 -4.97 11.55 -18.38
C ALA A 298 -6.40 12.05 -18.08
N LYS A 299 -7.40 11.14 -18.13
CA LYS A 299 -8.79 11.42 -17.77
C LYS A 299 -8.91 11.78 -16.29
N ALA A 300 -8.28 11.02 -15.38
CA ALA A 300 -8.30 11.29 -13.95
C ALA A 300 -7.79 12.70 -13.63
N LEU A 301 -6.65 13.08 -14.20
CA LEU A 301 -6.08 14.42 -13.98
C LEU A 301 -6.98 15.52 -14.54
N SER A 302 -7.39 15.42 -15.79
CA SER A 302 -8.23 16.45 -16.45
C SER A 302 -9.55 16.70 -15.72
N LEU A 303 -10.21 15.62 -15.26
CA LEU A 303 -11.46 15.76 -14.50
C LEU A 303 -11.19 16.27 -13.07
N GLY A 304 -10.09 15.82 -12.45
CA GLY A 304 -9.72 16.25 -11.11
C GLY A 304 -9.34 17.73 -11.02
N GLU A 305 -8.65 18.27 -12.04
CA GLU A 305 -8.36 19.70 -12.13
C GLU A 305 -9.63 20.54 -12.26
N LYS A 306 -10.66 20.02 -12.91
CA LYS A 306 -11.94 20.70 -13.11
C LYS A 306 -12.86 20.60 -11.89
N ASN A 307 -13.01 19.43 -11.31
CA ASN A 307 -14.06 19.10 -10.34
C ASN A 307 -13.54 18.84 -8.92
N GLY A 308 -12.23 18.62 -8.75
CA GLY A 308 -11.68 17.99 -7.56
C GLY A 308 -11.97 16.49 -7.55
N TYR A 309 -11.80 15.85 -6.37
CA TYR A 309 -12.06 14.41 -6.18
C TYR A 309 -13.06 14.19 -5.05
N ARG A 310 -13.92 13.19 -5.20
CA ARG A 310 -14.87 12.76 -4.17
C ARG A 310 -14.22 11.93 -3.08
N ASN A 311 -13.06 11.32 -3.36
CA ASN A 311 -12.37 10.38 -2.49
C ASN A 311 -10.90 10.76 -2.35
N ALA A 312 -10.39 10.83 -1.12
CA ALA A 312 -8.99 11.14 -0.84
C ALA A 312 -8.06 9.99 -1.24
N GLN A 313 -8.58 8.77 -1.22
CA GLN A 313 -7.94 7.56 -1.70
C GLN A 313 -8.99 6.66 -2.35
N ALA A 314 -8.69 6.07 -3.49
CA ALA A 314 -9.67 5.32 -4.27
C ALA A 314 -9.34 3.83 -4.40
N THR A 315 -8.07 3.45 -4.32
CA THR A 315 -7.64 2.06 -4.53
C THR A 315 -6.66 1.59 -3.47
N VAL A 316 -6.80 0.34 -3.08
CA VAL A 316 -5.83 -0.45 -2.34
C VAL A 316 -5.85 -1.87 -2.91
N ILE A 317 -4.70 -2.54 -2.97
CA ILE A 317 -4.60 -3.92 -3.46
C ILE A 317 -4.08 -4.76 -2.31
N ALA A 318 -4.94 -5.64 -1.81
CA ALA A 318 -4.62 -6.59 -0.74
C ALA A 318 -4.42 -8.00 -1.30
#